data_fd3238445e75e3388a59b3860347bdd4
#
_entry.id   fd3238445e75e3388a59b3860347bdd4
#
_cell.length_a   1.000
_cell.length_b   1.000
_cell.length_c   1.000
_cell.angle_alpha   90.00
_cell.angle_beta   90.00
_cell.angle_gamma   90.00
#
_symmetry.space_group_name_H-M   'P 1'
#
loop_
_entity.id
_entity.type
_entity.pdbx_description
1 polymer ?
#
loop_
_entity_poly.entity_id
_entity_poly.type
_entity_poly.pdbx_seq_one_letter_code
_entity_poly.pdbx_strand_id
1 'polypeptide(L)'
;MAITIKKVSSKKELKTFIRFNYELYKENPYSVPDLYDDMLNTFSPKKNAAFEFCEAEYFLAYKDNKVVGRIAGIINKRANETWNKKEVRFGWIDFLDDIEISRALLDAVAQWGKSKGMDTIQGPLGFTDFDAEGMLIEGFDQLSTMATIYNYRSRMRNKAAGDKDRFEQDVMNL
;
A
#
# COMPACT_ATOMS: atom_id res chain seq x y z
N MET A 1 -15.40 -11.08 -15.52
CA MET A 1 -15.45 -9.69 -16.05
C MET A 1 -14.11 -9.03 -15.77
N ALA A 2 -13.63 -8.14 -16.67
CA ALA A 2 -12.29 -7.59 -16.60
C ALA A 2 -12.14 -6.59 -15.44
N ILE A 3 -10.99 -6.63 -14.76
CA ILE A 3 -10.58 -5.64 -13.76
C ILE A 3 -10.03 -4.42 -14.50
N THR A 4 -10.47 -3.23 -14.10
CA THR A 4 -9.99 -1.97 -14.64
C THR A 4 -9.28 -1.17 -13.55
N ILE A 5 -8.03 -0.79 -13.81
CA ILE A 5 -7.27 0.08 -12.89
C ILE A 5 -7.45 1.53 -13.33
N LYS A 6 -7.75 2.40 -12.36
CA LYS A 6 -7.83 3.86 -12.56
C LYS A 6 -6.88 4.57 -11.60
N LYS A 7 -6.13 5.52 -12.14
CA LYS A 7 -5.36 6.47 -11.34
C LYS A 7 -6.29 7.43 -10.62
N VAL A 8 -6.04 7.70 -9.36
CA VAL A 8 -6.73 8.71 -8.56
C VAL A 8 -6.26 10.10 -9.01
N SER A 9 -7.17 10.89 -9.58
CA SER A 9 -6.86 12.21 -10.15
C SER A 9 -7.62 13.37 -9.52
N SER A 10 -8.58 13.07 -8.64
CA SER A 10 -9.44 14.07 -8.00
C SER A 10 -9.54 13.86 -6.49
N LYS A 11 -9.91 14.94 -5.77
CA LYS A 11 -10.20 14.86 -4.33
C LYS A 11 -11.33 13.87 -4.01
N LYS A 12 -12.31 13.71 -4.91
CA LYS A 12 -13.41 12.76 -4.74
C LYS A 12 -12.87 11.32 -4.79
N GLU A 13 -12.03 11.03 -5.77
CA GLU A 13 -11.41 9.71 -5.91
C GLU A 13 -10.43 9.41 -4.76
N LEU A 14 -9.68 10.41 -4.27
CA LEU A 14 -8.84 10.25 -3.07
C LEU A 14 -9.68 9.88 -1.83
N LYS A 15 -10.83 10.52 -1.64
CA LYS A 15 -11.75 10.13 -0.58
C LYS A 15 -12.28 8.71 -0.76
N THR A 16 -12.55 8.29 -1.99
CA THR A 16 -12.92 6.90 -2.31
C THR A 16 -11.80 5.93 -1.98
N PHE A 17 -10.56 6.26 -2.35
CA PHE A 17 -9.35 5.50 -2.03
C PHE A 17 -9.21 5.29 -0.52
N ILE A 18 -9.34 6.34 0.28
CA ILE A 18 -9.24 6.25 1.73
C ILE A 18 -10.40 5.42 2.30
N ARG A 19 -11.64 5.71 1.90
CA ARG A 19 -12.84 5.06 2.44
C ARG A 19 -12.94 3.58 2.10
N PHE A 20 -12.31 3.12 1.04
CA PHE A 20 -12.34 1.72 0.65
C PHE A 20 -11.87 0.79 1.78
N ASN A 21 -10.81 1.14 2.50
CA ASN A 21 -10.33 0.37 3.64
C ASN A 21 -11.38 0.26 4.75
N TYR A 22 -12.04 1.37 5.11
CA TYR A 22 -13.07 1.36 6.16
C TYR A 22 -14.27 0.50 5.77
N GLU A 23 -14.71 0.58 4.51
CA GLU A 23 -15.83 -0.23 4.01
C GLU A 23 -15.46 -1.71 3.91
N LEU A 24 -14.23 -2.03 3.51
CA LEU A 24 -13.75 -3.40 3.37
C LEU A 24 -13.75 -4.14 4.72
N TYR A 25 -13.29 -3.46 5.78
CA TYR A 25 -13.11 -4.07 7.09
C TYR A 25 -14.19 -3.70 8.12
N LYS A 26 -15.28 -3.05 7.73
CA LYS A 26 -16.33 -2.55 8.66
C LYS A 26 -16.97 -3.63 9.52
N GLU A 27 -17.07 -4.85 9.03
CA GLU A 27 -17.66 -5.99 9.77
C GLU A 27 -16.60 -6.78 10.56
N ASN A 28 -15.33 -6.43 10.46
CA ASN A 28 -14.27 -7.11 11.19
C ASN A 28 -14.09 -6.47 12.57
N PRO A 29 -14.44 -7.18 13.68
CA PRO A 29 -14.38 -6.63 15.03
C PRO A 29 -12.95 -6.36 15.52
N TYR A 30 -11.95 -6.90 14.83
CA TYR A 30 -10.52 -6.73 15.14
C TYR A 30 -9.85 -5.63 14.34
N SER A 31 -10.56 -5.06 13.36
CA SER A 31 -10.02 -3.97 12.54
C SER A 31 -10.05 -2.65 13.32
N VAL A 32 -8.88 -2.03 13.43
CA VAL A 32 -8.73 -0.68 13.98
C VAL A 32 -8.36 0.24 12.83
N PRO A 33 -9.31 1.05 12.32
CA PRO A 33 -9.05 1.92 11.18
C PRO A 33 -8.14 3.09 11.57
N ASP A 34 -7.34 3.54 10.62
CA ASP A 34 -6.60 4.79 10.74
C ASP A 34 -7.55 5.99 10.89
N LEU A 35 -7.09 7.09 11.47
CA LEU A 35 -7.88 8.32 11.55
C LEU A 35 -8.04 8.92 10.15
N TYR A 36 -9.29 9.22 9.77
CA TYR A 36 -9.61 9.68 8.43
C TYR A 36 -8.89 10.97 8.03
N ASP A 37 -8.81 11.93 8.94
CA ASP A 37 -8.15 13.20 8.67
C ASP A 37 -6.63 13.05 8.56
N ASP A 38 -6.05 12.10 9.30
CA ASP A 38 -4.63 11.76 9.17
C ASP A 38 -4.34 11.13 7.81
N MET A 39 -5.20 10.25 7.33
CA MET A 39 -5.08 9.71 5.98
C MET A 39 -5.20 10.80 4.90
N LEU A 40 -6.11 11.74 5.05
CA LEU A 40 -6.21 12.89 4.14
C LEU A 40 -4.93 13.75 4.15
N ASN A 41 -4.29 13.90 5.32
CA ASN A 41 -3.04 14.63 5.44
C ASN A 41 -1.87 13.83 4.85
N THR A 42 -1.79 12.54 5.14
CA THR A 42 -0.76 11.62 4.62
C THR A 42 -0.70 11.62 3.09
N PHE A 43 -1.86 11.60 2.43
CA PHE A 43 -1.95 11.61 0.96
C PHE A 43 -1.96 13.01 0.33
N SER A 44 -1.78 14.06 1.12
CA SER A 44 -1.81 15.44 0.63
C SER A 44 -0.40 16.00 0.40
N PRO A 45 -0.01 16.32 -0.86
CA PRO A 45 1.28 16.95 -1.13
C PRO A 45 1.50 18.29 -0.42
N LYS A 46 0.42 18.94 0.03
CA LYS A 46 0.50 20.22 0.75
C LYS A 46 0.74 20.07 2.25
N LYS A 47 0.48 18.89 2.82
CA LYS A 47 0.52 18.67 4.26
C LYS A 47 1.55 17.66 4.71
N ASN A 48 1.86 16.68 3.88
CA ASN A 48 2.86 15.67 4.17
C ASN A 48 4.23 16.11 3.65
N ALA A 49 5.15 16.40 4.55
CA ALA A 49 6.52 16.82 4.23
C ALA A 49 7.31 15.77 3.42
N ALA A 50 6.90 14.50 3.47
CA ALA A 50 7.55 13.46 2.68
C ALA A 50 7.50 13.73 1.17
N PHE A 51 6.56 14.53 0.68
CA PHE A 51 6.50 14.92 -0.73
C PHE A 51 7.64 15.86 -1.17
N GLU A 52 8.44 16.37 -0.26
CA GLU A 52 9.69 17.08 -0.60
C GLU A 52 10.71 16.16 -1.28
N PHE A 53 10.67 14.86 -0.97
CA PHE A 53 11.60 13.85 -1.49
C PHE A 53 10.91 12.58 -2.03
N CYS A 54 9.58 12.52 -2.00
CA CYS A 54 8.81 11.40 -2.54
C CYS A 54 7.91 11.86 -3.69
N GLU A 55 7.70 10.96 -4.66
CA GLU A 55 6.59 11.00 -5.59
C GLU A 55 5.61 9.88 -5.25
N ALA A 56 4.31 10.11 -5.42
CA ALA A 56 3.30 9.08 -5.18
C ALA A 56 2.18 9.13 -6.22
N GLU A 57 1.67 7.94 -6.54
CA GLU A 57 0.47 7.72 -7.34
C GLU A 57 -0.45 6.73 -6.62
N TYR A 58 -1.74 6.95 -6.74
CA TYR A 58 -2.75 6.11 -6.11
C TYR A 58 -3.63 5.48 -7.17
N PHE A 59 -3.95 4.20 -6.99
CA PHE A 59 -4.74 3.44 -7.94
C PHE A 59 -5.93 2.78 -7.27
N LEU A 60 -7.04 2.73 -7.99
CA LEU A 60 -8.25 2.01 -7.63
C LEU A 60 -8.53 0.93 -8.66
N ALA A 61 -8.79 -0.28 -8.20
CA ALA A 61 -9.28 -1.37 -9.03
C ALA A 61 -10.81 -1.37 -9.04
N TYR A 62 -11.38 -1.52 -10.23
CA TYR A 62 -12.80 -1.58 -10.46
C TYR A 62 -13.19 -2.91 -11.12
N LYS A 63 -14.28 -3.50 -10.65
CA LYS A 63 -15.00 -4.63 -11.28
C LYS A 63 -16.48 -4.27 -11.29
N ASP A 64 -17.13 -4.30 -12.46
CA ASP A 64 -18.53 -3.94 -12.62
C ASP A 64 -18.89 -2.55 -12.04
N ASN A 65 -18.06 -1.55 -12.29
CA ASN A 65 -18.16 -0.17 -11.78
C ASN A 65 -18.09 -0.05 -10.25
N LYS A 66 -17.78 -1.11 -9.53
CA LYS A 66 -17.53 -1.06 -8.08
C LYS A 66 -16.05 -1.06 -7.80
N VAL A 67 -15.63 -0.31 -6.77
CA VAL A 67 -14.25 -0.38 -6.29
C VAL A 67 -14.06 -1.71 -5.58
N VAL A 68 -13.03 -2.45 -5.97
CA VAL A 68 -12.71 -3.77 -5.45
C VAL A 68 -11.30 -3.87 -4.88
N GLY A 69 -10.52 -2.79 -5.00
CA GLY A 69 -9.19 -2.72 -4.42
C GLY A 69 -8.55 -1.35 -4.56
N ARG A 70 -7.50 -1.12 -3.78
CA ARG A 70 -6.68 0.09 -3.80
C ARG A 70 -5.21 -0.25 -3.60
N ILE A 71 -4.31 0.60 -4.08
CA ILE A 71 -2.87 0.54 -3.83
C ILE A 71 -2.25 1.92 -4.04
N ALA A 72 -1.24 2.25 -3.23
CA ALA A 72 -0.36 3.41 -3.44
C ALA A 72 0.98 2.97 -4.00
N GLY A 73 1.47 3.64 -5.04
CA GLY A 73 2.85 3.57 -5.50
C GLY A 73 3.63 4.78 -4.98
N ILE A 74 4.86 4.57 -4.49
CA ILE A 74 5.68 5.62 -3.89
C ILE A 74 7.12 5.47 -4.34
N ILE A 75 7.75 6.55 -4.78
CA ILE A 75 9.18 6.61 -5.08
C ILE A 75 9.82 7.54 -4.06
N ASN A 76 10.59 6.99 -3.12
CA ASN A 76 11.38 7.77 -2.18
C ASN A 76 12.77 8.01 -2.77
N LYS A 77 12.95 9.21 -3.37
CA LYS A 77 14.19 9.58 -4.05
C LYS A 77 15.39 9.57 -3.13
N ARG A 78 15.22 10.08 -1.89
CA ARG A 78 16.29 10.14 -0.89
C ARG A 78 16.76 8.74 -0.50
N ALA A 79 15.84 7.80 -0.27
CA ALA A 79 16.20 6.42 0.04
C ALA A 79 16.89 5.74 -1.15
N ASN A 80 16.38 5.96 -2.37
CA ASN A 80 16.97 5.40 -3.58
C ASN A 80 18.40 5.91 -3.81
N GLU A 81 18.64 7.20 -3.60
CA GLU A 81 19.97 7.81 -3.69
C GLU A 81 20.91 7.28 -2.60
N THR A 82 20.44 7.26 -1.34
CA THR A 82 21.26 6.83 -0.18
C THR A 82 21.72 5.38 -0.32
N TRP A 83 20.88 4.52 -0.85
CA TRP A 83 21.19 3.09 -0.96
C TRP A 83 21.49 2.62 -2.39
N ASN A 84 21.66 3.57 -3.31
CA ASN A 84 21.93 3.30 -4.72
C ASN A 84 20.95 2.29 -5.34
N LYS A 85 19.65 2.51 -5.13
CA LYS A 85 18.56 1.66 -5.62
C LYS A 85 17.71 2.39 -6.66
N LYS A 86 16.98 1.61 -7.47
CA LYS A 86 15.94 2.10 -8.39
C LYS A 86 14.61 1.46 -8.03
N GLU A 87 14.10 1.80 -6.86
CA GLU A 87 12.99 1.11 -6.22
C GLU A 87 11.73 1.97 -6.23
N VAL A 88 10.60 1.37 -6.64
CA VAL A 88 9.26 1.85 -6.35
C VAL A 88 8.68 1.03 -5.20
N ARG A 89 8.13 1.72 -4.21
CA ARG A 89 7.43 1.10 -3.09
C ARG A 89 5.95 0.95 -3.42
N PHE A 90 5.31 -0.09 -2.88
CA PHE A 90 3.85 -0.15 -2.80
C PHE A 90 3.41 -0.15 -1.35
N GLY A 91 2.29 0.52 -1.06
CA GLY A 91 1.70 0.57 0.29
C GLY A 91 0.19 0.77 0.21
N TRP A 92 -0.47 0.76 1.38
CA TRP A 92 -1.94 0.87 1.48
C TRP A 92 -2.68 -0.01 0.47
N ILE A 93 -2.19 -1.25 0.32
CA ILE A 93 -2.80 -2.24 -0.54
C ILE A 93 -3.92 -2.96 0.23
N ASP A 94 -5.14 -2.81 -0.28
CA ASP A 94 -6.32 -3.52 0.21
C ASP A 94 -7.18 -3.93 -0.99
N PHE A 95 -7.73 -5.14 -0.96
CA PHE A 95 -8.53 -5.66 -2.08
C PHE A 95 -9.47 -6.78 -1.60
N LEU A 96 -10.53 -7.02 -2.37
CA LEU A 96 -11.37 -8.19 -2.19
C LEU A 96 -10.56 -9.45 -2.54
N ASP A 97 -10.87 -10.57 -1.87
CA ASP A 97 -10.16 -11.85 -2.03
C ASP A 97 -10.31 -12.40 -3.47
N ASP A 98 -9.47 -11.88 -4.36
CA ASP A 98 -9.37 -12.26 -5.77
C ASP A 98 -7.96 -11.93 -6.26
N ILE A 99 -7.18 -12.96 -6.61
CA ILE A 99 -5.78 -12.85 -7.04
C ILE A 99 -5.62 -11.95 -8.28
N GLU A 100 -6.63 -11.90 -9.15
CA GLU A 100 -6.58 -11.04 -10.33
C GLU A 100 -6.61 -9.55 -9.96
N ILE A 101 -7.26 -9.19 -8.83
CA ILE A 101 -7.29 -7.82 -8.34
C ILE A 101 -5.91 -7.43 -7.80
N SER A 102 -5.31 -8.26 -6.95
CA SER A 102 -3.97 -7.98 -6.39
C SER A 102 -2.92 -7.89 -7.48
N ARG A 103 -2.94 -8.81 -8.44
CA ARG A 103 -2.05 -8.79 -9.60
C ARG A 103 -2.19 -7.49 -10.40
N ALA A 104 -3.41 -7.09 -10.76
CA ALA A 104 -3.65 -5.87 -11.52
C ALA A 104 -3.21 -4.60 -10.76
N LEU A 105 -3.36 -4.56 -9.43
CA LEU A 105 -2.90 -3.45 -8.59
C LEU A 105 -1.37 -3.37 -8.55
N LEU A 106 -0.69 -4.49 -8.32
CA LEU A 106 0.77 -4.55 -8.31
C LEU A 106 1.37 -4.22 -9.66
N ASP A 107 0.78 -4.73 -10.75
CA ASP A 107 1.17 -4.41 -12.13
C ASP A 107 1.06 -2.90 -12.42
N ALA A 108 0.02 -2.25 -11.93
CA ALA A 108 -0.15 -0.80 -12.12
C ALA A 108 0.98 0.00 -11.44
N VAL A 109 1.38 -0.38 -10.23
CA VAL A 109 2.52 0.25 -9.53
C VAL A 109 3.83 -0.07 -10.23
N ALA A 110 4.05 -1.32 -10.65
CA ALA A 110 5.24 -1.73 -11.38
C ALA A 110 5.39 -0.98 -12.71
N GLN A 111 4.32 -0.84 -13.48
CA GLN A 111 4.31 -0.07 -14.74
C GLN A 111 4.59 1.41 -14.50
N TRP A 112 3.97 2.01 -13.46
CA TRP A 112 4.25 3.39 -13.09
C TRP A 112 5.72 3.56 -12.67
N GLY A 113 6.25 2.70 -11.81
CA GLY A 113 7.66 2.70 -11.41
C GLY A 113 8.59 2.57 -12.61
N LYS A 114 8.32 1.64 -13.52
CA LYS A 114 9.09 1.46 -14.75
C LYS A 114 9.09 2.72 -15.63
N SER A 115 7.95 3.42 -15.72
CA SER A 115 7.84 4.69 -16.45
C SER A 115 8.69 5.82 -15.84
N LYS A 116 9.05 5.67 -14.54
CA LYS A 116 9.92 6.58 -13.78
C LYS A 116 11.37 6.10 -13.69
N GLY A 117 11.73 5.02 -14.40
CA GLY A 117 13.08 4.46 -14.40
C GLY A 117 13.42 3.57 -13.23
N MET A 118 12.41 3.11 -12.48
CA MET A 118 12.58 2.11 -11.42
C MET A 118 12.61 0.70 -12.03
N ASP A 119 13.39 -0.19 -11.43
CA ASP A 119 13.57 -1.57 -11.86
C ASP A 119 13.13 -2.60 -10.80
N THR A 120 12.83 -2.13 -9.60
CA THR A 120 12.47 -2.97 -8.46
C THR A 120 11.18 -2.45 -7.83
N ILE A 121 10.28 -3.37 -7.44
CA ILE A 121 9.10 -3.07 -6.60
C ILE A 121 9.29 -3.67 -5.21
N GLN A 122 9.05 -2.88 -4.17
CA GLN A 122 9.18 -3.31 -2.78
C GLN A 122 7.98 -2.86 -1.95
N GLY A 123 7.54 -3.69 -1.01
CA GLY A 123 6.47 -3.33 -0.09
C GLY A 123 5.92 -4.52 0.69
N PRO A 124 4.87 -4.30 1.47
CA PRO A 124 4.21 -3.00 1.69
C PRO A 124 5.05 -2.02 2.50
N LEU A 125 5.23 -0.81 1.99
CA LEU A 125 5.98 0.28 2.63
C LEU A 125 5.29 1.63 2.34
N GLY A 126 5.32 2.55 3.32
CA GLY A 126 4.84 3.92 3.14
C GLY A 126 5.90 4.88 2.57
N PHE A 127 5.66 6.18 2.77
CA PHE A 127 6.58 7.24 2.40
C PHE A 127 7.89 7.13 3.19
N THR A 128 7.76 6.82 4.49
CA THR A 128 8.85 6.68 5.45
C THR A 128 8.63 5.44 6.31
N ASP A 129 9.60 5.12 7.16
CA ASP A 129 9.55 4.04 8.15
C ASP A 129 8.60 4.34 9.34
N PHE A 130 8.03 5.55 9.40
CA PHE A 130 6.95 5.90 10.33
C PHE A 130 5.56 5.50 9.84
N ASP A 131 5.42 5.21 8.55
CA ASP A 131 4.18 4.73 7.98
C ASP A 131 4.00 3.21 8.21
N ALA A 132 2.77 2.77 7.95
CA ALA A 132 2.45 1.36 8.03
C ALA A 132 3.27 0.53 7.02
N GLU A 133 3.98 -0.48 7.51
CA GLU A 133 4.76 -1.40 6.69
C GLU A 133 4.49 -2.86 7.05
N GLY A 134 4.68 -3.75 6.08
CA GLY A 134 4.44 -5.18 6.24
C GLY A 134 2.97 -5.58 6.09
N MET A 135 2.73 -6.88 6.14
CA MET A 135 1.40 -7.50 6.09
C MET A 135 1.16 -8.32 7.34
N LEU A 136 -0.09 -8.33 7.82
CA LEU A 136 -0.51 -9.20 8.89
C LEU A 136 -0.57 -10.65 8.38
N ILE A 137 0.17 -11.56 9.02
CA ILE A 137 0.20 -12.99 8.66
C ILE A 137 -0.30 -13.90 9.78
N GLU A 138 -0.37 -13.38 11.02
CA GLU A 138 -0.88 -14.08 12.20
C GLU A 138 -1.62 -13.09 13.11
N GLY A 139 -2.50 -13.57 13.98
CA GLY A 139 -3.21 -12.74 14.96
C GLY A 139 -4.38 -11.94 14.35
N PHE A 140 -5.05 -12.50 13.35
CA PHE A 140 -6.22 -11.91 12.71
C PHE A 140 -7.42 -11.73 13.66
N ASP A 141 -7.39 -12.41 14.81
CA ASP A 141 -8.38 -12.41 15.89
C ASP A 141 -7.97 -11.51 17.07
N GLN A 142 -6.98 -10.64 16.89
CA GLN A 142 -6.50 -9.72 17.91
C GLN A 142 -6.64 -8.27 17.44
N LEU A 143 -7.04 -7.39 18.36
CA LEU A 143 -7.07 -5.96 18.10
C LEU A 143 -5.65 -5.45 17.83
N SER A 144 -5.47 -4.77 16.71
CA SER A 144 -4.23 -4.05 16.44
C SER A 144 -4.17 -2.76 17.26
N THR A 145 -2.95 -2.29 17.57
CA THR A 145 -2.77 -0.98 18.17
C THR A 145 -2.93 0.11 17.12
N MET A 146 -3.69 1.14 17.45
CA MET A 146 -3.74 2.35 16.65
C MET A 146 -2.43 3.11 16.79
N ALA A 147 -1.83 3.52 15.71
CA ALA A 147 -0.73 4.48 15.61
C ALA A 147 0.65 4.09 16.17
N THR A 148 0.85 2.99 16.88
CA THR A 148 2.19 2.55 17.26
C THR A 148 2.71 1.46 16.31
N ILE A 149 2.88 1.83 15.11
CA ILE A 149 3.24 1.00 13.96
C ILE A 149 4.58 0.29 14.17
N TYR A 150 5.49 0.92 14.88
CA TYR A 150 6.86 0.47 15.02
C TYR A 150 7.05 -0.84 15.80
N ASN A 151 6.23 -1.13 16.81
CA ASN A 151 6.44 -2.28 17.68
C ASN A 151 5.75 -3.56 17.19
N TYR A 152 4.59 -3.44 16.57
CA TYR A 152 3.78 -4.60 16.21
C TYR A 152 4.18 -5.17 14.84
N ARG A 153 4.39 -4.31 13.85
CA ARG A 153 4.75 -4.72 12.49
C ARG A 153 6.22 -5.13 12.34
N SER A 154 7.13 -4.54 13.11
CA SER A 154 8.51 -4.99 13.15
C SER A 154 8.65 -6.39 13.76
N ARG A 155 7.82 -6.76 14.74
CA ARG A 155 7.75 -8.14 15.25
C ARG A 155 7.23 -9.12 14.19
N MET A 156 6.25 -8.71 13.40
CA MET A 156 5.72 -9.54 12.31
C MET A 156 6.72 -9.66 11.15
N ARG A 157 7.40 -8.58 10.81
CA ARG A 157 8.49 -8.62 9.82
C ARG A 157 9.61 -9.57 10.23
N ASN A 158 9.96 -9.61 11.52
CA ASN A 158 10.98 -10.53 12.04
C ASN A 158 10.48 -11.98 12.09
N LYS A 159 9.18 -12.23 12.27
CA LYS A 159 8.57 -13.56 12.17
C LYS A 159 8.41 -13.99 10.71
N ALA A 160 7.99 -13.07 9.83
CA ALA A 160 7.91 -13.30 8.39
C ALA A 160 9.29 -13.48 7.74
N ALA A 161 10.36 -12.96 8.34
CA ALA A 161 11.73 -13.21 7.88
C ALA A 161 12.15 -14.69 7.99
N GLY A 162 11.45 -15.50 8.79
CA GLY A 162 11.58 -16.96 8.79
C GLY A 162 10.86 -17.65 7.61
N ASP A 163 9.88 -16.97 6.99
CA ASP A 163 9.11 -17.43 5.81
C ASP A 163 9.43 -16.59 4.55
N LYS A 164 10.60 -15.96 4.57
CA LYS A 164 11.07 -15.02 3.54
C LYS A 164 11.00 -15.58 2.12
N ASP A 165 11.32 -16.86 2.00
CA ASP A 165 11.38 -17.53 0.70
C ASP A 165 10.01 -17.71 0.05
N ARG A 166 8.93 -17.80 0.82
CA ARG A 166 7.60 -18.03 0.30
C ARG A 166 6.95 -16.73 -0.20
N PHE A 167 7.07 -15.66 0.55
CA PHE A 167 6.50 -14.36 0.16
C PHE A 167 7.27 -13.73 -1.01
N GLU A 168 8.62 -13.80 -1.00
CA GLU A 168 9.44 -13.36 -2.13
C GLU A 168 9.15 -14.18 -3.38
N GLN A 169 8.92 -15.51 -3.25
CA GLN A 169 8.49 -16.35 -4.38
C GLN A 169 7.08 -15.99 -4.89
N ASP A 170 6.12 -15.72 -4.00
CA ASP A 170 4.76 -15.36 -4.40
C ASP A 170 4.69 -13.98 -5.08
N VAL A 171 5.53 -13.03 -4.65
CA VAL A 171 5.66 -11.71 -5.29
C VAL A 171 6.52 -11.73 -6.56
N MET A 172 7.54 -12.60 -6.61
CA MET A 172 8.41 -12.74 -7.79
C MET A 172 7.79 -13.60 -8.89
N ASN A 173 6.77 -14.40 -8.58
CA ASN A 173 6.01 -15.21 -9.55
C ASN A 173 4.73 -14.50 -10.06
N LEU A 174 4.50 -13.24 -9.65
CA LEU A 174 3.48 -12.35 -10.21
C LEU A 174 4.08 -11.56 -11.38
#